data_0080e24226dac4a97af2d62693cc6849
#
_entry.id   0080e24226dac4a97af2d62693cc6849
#
_cell.length_a   1.000
_cell.length_b   1.000
_cell.length_c   1.000
_cell.angle_alpha   90.00
_cell.angle_beta   90.00
_cell.angle_gamma   90.00
#
_symmetry.space_group_name_H-M   'P 1'
#
loop_
_entity.id
_entity.type
_entity.pdbx_description
1 polymer ?
#
loop_
_entity_poly.entity_id
_entity_poly.type
_entity_poly.pdbx_seq_one_letter_code
_entity_poly.pdbx_strand_id
1 'polypeptide(L)'
;MTPTLQLFTRALLTPDLSFKTLADARAATGADGLPRLMRTTRFAEAEITWRGRQWLLSMPLSPAALAAVERTASQLGRLNTDHLAEYRILRDELRWTDPAGRERRFDLALQHLPAGKPFAEALHTEPAERLLAALDTLETALRELNFSHNNLRAGNLRWSGGRFVPLRYHDAHFGTSGDGAAFESLLEQV
;
A
#
# COMPACT_ATOMS: atom_id res chain seq x y z
N MET A 1 6.73 -15.34 15.59
CA MET A 1 6.65 -14.11 16.45
C MET A 1 6.46 -12.93 15.52
N THR A 2 5.44 -12.11 15.75
CA THR A 2 5.17 -10.90 14.96
C THR A 2 6.07 -9.76 15.45
N PRO A 3 6.71 -8.99 14.57
CA PRO A 3 7.53 -7.86 14.96
C PRO A 3 6.68 -6.74 15.60
N THR A 4 7.30 -5.93 16.44
CA THR A 4 6.65 -4.78 17.09
C THR A 4 6.77 -3.54 16.21
N LEU A 5 5.90 -2.54 16.47
CA LEU A 5 6.00 -1.23 15.80
C LEU A 5 7.36 -0.57 16.05
N GLN A 6 7.88 -0.65 17.27
CA GLN A 6 9.19 -0.11 17.63
C GLN A 6 10.32 -0.76 16.81
N LEU A 7 10.25 -2.09 16.61
CA LEU A 7 11.21 -2.81 15.76
C LEU A 7 11.13 -2.31 14.31
N PHE A 8 9.93 -2.13 13.78
CA PHE A 8 9.73 -1.61 12.42
C PHE A 8 10.27 -0.18 12.25
N THR A 9 9.98 0.71 13.23
CA THR A 9 10.55 2.07 13.25
C THR A 9 12.08 2.04 13.22
N ARG A 10 12.68 1.20 14.07
CA ARG A 10 14.13 1.05 14.13
C ARG A 10 14.69 0.52 12.80
N ALA A 11 14.02 -0.45 12.19
CA ALA A 11 14.45 -1.01 10.92
C ALA A 11 14.46 0.05 9.79
N LEU A 12 13.48 0.95 9.78
CA LEU A 12 13.42 2.05 8.82
C LEU A 12 14.52 3.12 9.04
N LEU A 13 15.05 3.21 10.26
CA LEU A 13 16.19 4.10 10.58
C LEU A 13 17.55 3.47 10.22
N THR A 14 17.62 2.13 10.22
CA THR A 14 18.84 1.37 9.93
C THR A 14 18.54 0.26 8.91
N PRO A 15 18.16 0.62 7.68
CA PRO A 15 17.67 -0.34 6.70
C PRO A 15 18.73 -1.36 6.28
N ASP A 16 19.99 -0.97 6.21
CA ASP A 16 21.16 -1.81 5.88
C ASP A 16 21.37 -2.98 6.88
N LEU A 17 21.01 -2.76 8.13
CA LEU A 17 21.13 -3.78 9.19
C LEU A 17 19.88 -4.65 9.33
N SER A 18 18.73 -4.15 8.87
CA SER A 18 17.43 -4.72 9.22
C SER A 18 16.69 -5.34 8.05
N PHE A 19 16.96 -4.90 6.82
CA PHE A 19 16.28 -5.41 5.64
C PHE A 19 17.21 -6.24 4.75
N LYS A 20 16.61 -7.22 4.09
CA LYS A 20 17.31 -8.11 3.16
C LYS A 20 17.53 -7.47 1.80
N THR A 21 16.47 -6.88 1.24
CA THR A 21 16.44 -6.32 -0.12
C THR A 21 16.39 -4.80 -0.11
N LEU A 22 15.80 -4.22 0.92
CA LEU A 22 15.57 -2.77 1.06
C LEU A 22 16.70 -2.08 1.85
N ALA A 23 17.92 -2.61 1.82
CA ALA A 23 19.07 -2.09 2.59
C ALA A 23 19.41 -0.63 2.23
N ASP A 24 19.12 -0.18 1.02
CA ASP A 24 19.34 1.18 0.53
C ASP A 24 18.07 2.04 0.51
N ALA A 25 16.96 1.53 1.06
CA ALA A 25 15.71 2.27 1.12
C ALA A 25 15.78 3.44 2.11
N ARG A 26 15.04 4.50 1.81
CA ARG A 26 14.93 5.68 2.67
C ARG A 26 13.47 5.94 3.00
N ALA A 27 13.12 5.90 4.27
CA ALA A 27 11.78 6.23 4.73
C ALA A 27 11.52 7.73 4.66
N ALA A 28 10.27 8.11 4.35
CA ALA A 28 9.81 9.48 4.54
C ALA A 28 9.82 9.81 6.04
N THR A 29 10.40 10.95 6.41
CA THR A 29 10.56 11.39 7.80
C THR A 29 9.66 12.56 8.15
N GLY A 30 9.31 12.67 9.43
CA GLY A 30 8.66 13.84 10.01
C GLY A 30 9.66 14.97 10.28
N ALA A 31 9.16 16.08 10.84
CA ALA A 31 9.99 17.19 11.29
C ALA A 31 10.92 16.82 12.46
N ASP A 32 10.59 15.76 13.18
CA ASP A 32 11.38 15.16 14.27
C ASP A 32 12.50 14.24 13.78
N GLY A 33 12.63 14.04 12.45
CA GLY A 33 13.60 13.14 11.85
C GLY A 33 13.23 11.65 11.95
N LEU A 34 12.08 11.31 12.55
CA LEU A 34 11.63 9.93 12.67
C LEU A 34 10.82 9.50 11.42
N PRO A 35 10.84 8.21 11.06
CA PRO A 35 10.01 7.69 9.98
C PRO A 35 8.52 8.00 10.20
N ARG A 36 7.88 8.54 9.17
CA ARG A 36 6.42 8.71 9.20
C ARG A 36 5.75 7.36 9.08
N LEU A 37 5.05 6.97 10.15
CA LEU A 37 4.29 5.73 10.18
C LEU A 37 2.79 6.02 10.20
N MET A 38 2.06 5.29 9.38
CA MET A 38 0.63 5.14 9.51
C MET A 38 0.34 3.78 10.14
N ARG A 39 -0.51 3.77 11.16
CA ARG A 39 -0.91 2.55 11.84
C ARG A 39 -2.41 2.35 11.72
N THR A 40 -2.78 1.14 11.34
CA THR A 40 -4.14 0.61 11.45
C THR A 40 -4.17 -0.50 12.52
N THR A 41 -5.31 -1.14 12.73
CA THR A 41 -5.41 -2.32 13.60
C THR A 41 -4.64 -3.52 13.06
N ARG A 42 -4.40 -3.58 11.75
CA ARG A 42 -3.83 -4.74 11.06
C ARG A 42 -2.44 -4.52 10.49
N PHE A 43 -2.05 -3.26 10.23
CA PHE A 43 -0.81 -2.91 9.53
C PHE A 43 -0.11 -1.71 10.14
N ALA A 44 1.22 -1.71 10.06
CA ALA A 44 2.04 -0.51 10.16
C ALA A 44 2.65 -0.24 8.77
N GLU A 45 2.56 1.00 8.30
CA GLU A 45 2.94 1.39 6.95
C GLU A 45 3.89 2.58 6.96
N ALA A 46 4.83 2.58 6.03
CA ALA A 46 5.74 3.69 5.77
C ALA A 46 5.86 3.94 4.27
N GLU A 47 5.90 5.19 3.86
CA GLU A 47 6.34 5.56 2.53
C GLU A 47 7.87 5.53 2.50
N ILE A 48 8.42 4.85 1.48
CA ILE A 48 9.87 4.74 1.28
C ILE A 48 10.25 5.10 -0.15
N THR A 49 11.46 5.61 -0.32
CA THR A 49 12.12 5.70 -1.62
C THR A 49 13.12 4.57 -1.74
N TRP A 50 12.99 3.77 -2.80
CA TRP A 50 13.89 2.67 -3.09
C TRP A 50 14.12 2.55 -4.60
N ARG A 51 15.38 2.47 -5.01
CA ARG A 51 15.79 2.44 -6.42
C ARG A 51 15.16 3.55 -7.26
N GLY A 52 15.12 4.77 -6.71
CA GLY A 52 14.58 5.95 -7.40
C GLY A 52 13.05 5.99 -7.55
N ARG A 53 12.31 5.05 -6.96
CA ARG A 53 10.84 4.98 -7.00
C ARG A 53 10.26 5.09 -5.60
N GLN A 54 9.02 5.58 -5.52
CA GLN A 54 8.26 5.65 -4.27
C GLN A 54 7.48 4.34 -4.05
N TRP A 55 7.46 3.89 -2.81
CA TRP A 55 6.81 2.66 -2.40
C TRP A 55 6.09 2.83 -1.07
N LEU A 56 5.00 2.11 -0.90
CA LEU A 56 4.36 1.90 0.39
C LEU A 56 4.83 0.54 0.93
N LEU A 57 5.57 0.58 2.04
CA LEU A 57 6.03 -0.61 2.75
C LEU A 57 5.08 -0.89 3.90
N SER A 58 4.52 -2.08 3.95
CA SER A 58 3.51 -2.46 4.96
C SER A 58 3.96 -3.68 5.74
N MET A 59 3.98 -3.55 7.06
CA MET A 59 4.23 -4.63 8.00
C MET A 59 2.91 -5.15 8.58
N PRO A 60 2.53 -6.41 8.31
CA PRO A 60 1.39 -7.05 8.96
C PRO A 60 1.59 -7.17 10.48
N LEU A 61 0.57 -6.80 11.27
CA LEU A 61 0.62 -6.83 12.73
C LEU A 61 0.04 -8.13 13.33
N SER A 62 -0.42 -9.05 12.47
CA SER A 62 -0.95 -10.34 12.89
C SER A 62 -0.77 -11.41 11.81
N PRO A 63 -0.81 -12.70 12.17
CA PRO A 63 -0.78 -13.79 11.18
C PRO A 63 -1.94 -13.71 10.17
N ALA A 64 -3.13 -13.29 10.60
CA ALA A 64 -4.28 -13.12 9.72
C ALA A 64 -4.07 -11.99 8.70
N ALA A 65 -3.43 -10.88 9.11
CA ALA A 65 -3.06 -9.81 8.20
C ALA A 65 -2.01 -10.27 7.18
N LEU A 66 -1.01 -11.04 7.60
CA LEU A 66 -0.01 -11.62 6.71
C LEU A 66 -0.66 -12.54 5.67
N ALA A 67 -1.54 -13.46 6.10
CA ALA A 67 -2.24 -14.37 5.20
C ALA A 67 -3.12 -13.62 4.16
N ALA A 68 -3.71 -12.49 4.54
CA ALA A 68 -4.47 -11.64 3.60
C ALA A 68 -3.55 -11.04 2.52
N VAL A 69 -2.41 -10.48 2.92
CA VAL A 69 -1.39 -9.96 2.01
C VAL A 69 -0.90 -11.03 1.03
N GLU A 70 -0.67 -12.25 1.52
CA GLU A 70 -0.21 -13.38 0.69
C GLU A 70 -1.21 -13.74 -0.41
N ARG A 71 -2.49 -13.84 -0.05
CA ARG A 71 -3.56 -14.12 -1.02
C ARG A 71 -3.62 -13.02 -2.09
N THR A 72 -3.66 -11.76 -1.66
CA THR A 72 -3.72 -10.61 -2.57
C THR A 72 -2.53 -10.55 -3.50
N ALA A 73 -1.31 -10.68 -2.99
CA ALA A 73 -0.09 -10.64 -3.81
C ALA A 73 -0.04 -11.79 -4.84
N SER A 74 -0.45 -13.00 -4.43
CA SER A 74 -0.50 -14.15 -5.35
C SER A 74 -1.48 -13.96 -6.50
N GLN A 75 -2.60 -13.29 -6.25
CA GLN A 75 -3.62 -13.03 -7.26
C GLN A 75 -3.22 -11.87 -8.18
N LEU A 76 -2.74 -10.77 -7.62
CA LEU A 76 -2.28 -9.59 -8.38
C LEU A 76 -1.09 -9.90 -9.27
N GLY A 77 -0.18 -10.75 -8.84
CA GLY A 77 0.98 -11.18 -9.64
C GLY A 77 0.63 -11.91 -10.94
N ARG A 78 -0.63 -12.31 -11.13
CA ARG A 78 -1.15 -12.95 -12.35
C ARG A 78 -1.83 -11.97 -13.30
N LEU A 79 -2.05 -10.72 -12.86
CA LEU A 79 -2.71 -9.69 -13.65
C LEU A 79 -1.68 -8.83 -14.37
N ASN A 80 -1.99 -8.50 -15.61
CA ASN A 80 -1.30 -7.48 -16.38
C ASN A 80 -2.29 -6.32 -16.59
N THR A 81 -2.23 -5.31 -15.74
CA THR A 81 -3.15 -4.16 -15.81
C THR A 81 -2.46 -2.89 -15.34
N ASP A 82 -2.78 -1.78 -15.99
CA ASP A 82 -2.32 -0.44 -15.61
C ASP A 82 -3.21 0.24 -14.56
N HIS A 83 -4.37 -0.35 -14.24
CA HIS A 83 -5.31 0.20 -13.27
C HIS A 83 -4.91 -0.07 -11.82
N LEU A 84 -4.06 -1.06 -11.60
CA LEU A 84 -3.57 -1.43 -10.26
C LEU A 84 -2.04 -1.23 -10.19
N ALA A 85 -1.60 -0.65 -9.08
CA ALA A 85 -0.17 -0.50 -8.80
C ALA A 85 0.48 -1.86 -8.49
N GLU A 86 1.75 -2.02 -8.87
CA GLU A 86 2.54 -3.19 -8.50
C GLU A 86 2.44 -3.46 -7.00
N TYR A 87 2.13 -4.71 -6.64
CA TYR A 87 2.00 -5.16 -5.26
C TYR A 87 2.64 -6.54 -5.11
N ARG A 88 3.54 -6.67 -4.14
CA ARG A 88 4.25 -7.92 -3.90
C ARG A 88 4.60 -8.15 -2.45
N ILE A 89 4.89 -9.39 -2.08
CA ILE A 89 5.51 -9.77 -0.82
C ILE A 89 7.03 -9.82 -0.98
N LEU A 90 7.72 -9.24 -0.01
CA LEU A 90 9.15 -9.42 0.21
C LEU A 90 9.34 -10.47 1.31
N ARG A 91 9.81 -11.65 0.92
CA ARG A 91 9.99 -12.79 1.83
C ARG A 91 11.24 -12.63 2.68
N ASP A 92 11.11 -12.92 3.98
CA ASP A 92 12.19 -12.83 4.97
C ASP A 92 12.87 -11.45 4.98
N GLU A 93 12.11 -10.40 4.70
CA GLU A 93 12.65 -9.07 4.45
C GLU A 93 13.12 -8.39 5.72
N LEU A 94 12.29 -8.34 6.75
CA LEU A 94 12.63 -7.76 8.05
C LEU A 94 13.38 -8.79 8.89
N ARG A 95 14.56 -8.42 9.37
CA ARG A 95 15.44 -9.26 10.17
C ARG A 95 15.78 -8.62 11.50
N TRP A 96 15.80 -9.41 12.56
CA TRP A 96 16.22 -8.95 13.89
C TRP A 96 16.67 -10.13 14.76
N THR A 97 17.39 -9.81 15.82
CA THR A 97 17.72 -10.77 16.87
C THR A 97 16.73 -10.63 18.02
N ASP A 98 16.10 -11.71 18.43
CA ASP A 98 15.18 -11.72 19.59
C ASP A 98 15.97 -11.68 20.91
N PRO A 99 15.32 -11.43 22.07
CA PRO A 99 16.00 -11.39 23.37
C PRO A 99 16.73 -12.68 23.77
N ALA A 100 16.41 -13.80 23.13
CA ALA A 100 17.09 -15.08 23.33
C ALA A 100 18.28 -15.27 22.38
N GLY A 101 18.71 -14.23 21.65
CA GLY A 101 19.83 -14.27 20.73
C GLY A 101 19.55 -14.97 19.39
N ARG A 102 18.29 -15.29 19.08
CA ARG A 102 17.93 -16.01 17.86
C ARG A 102 17.60 -15.03 16.73
N GLU A 103 18.15 -15.27 15.56
CA GLU A 103 17.74 -14.53 14.35
C GLU A 103 16.26 -14.81 14.02
N ARG A 104 15.54 -13.75 13.72
CA ARG A 104 14.14 -13.76 13.29
C ARG A 104 14.01 -13.08 11.95
N ARG A 105 13.02 -13.52 11.17
CA ARG A 105 12.71 -12.98 9.86
C ARG A 105 11.21 -12.81 9.73
N PHE A 106 10.79 -11.83 8.92
CA PHE A 106 9.39 -11.56 8.71
C PHE A 106 9.13 -10.98 7.32
N ASP A 107 8.00 -11.36 6.74
CA ASP A 107 7.59 -10.93 5.42
C ASP A 107 6.93 -9.56 5.48
N LEU A 108 7.21 -8.72 4.51
CA LEU A 108 6.61 -7.40 4.34
C LEU A 108 5.88 -7.31 3.00
N ALA A 109 4.85 -6.47 2.93
CA ALA A 109 4.23 -6.12 1.65
C ALA A 109 4.86 -4.85 1.10
N LEU A 110 5.07 -4.82 -0.21
CA LEU A 110 5.57 -3.65 -0.93
C LEU A 110 4.61 -3.32 -2.06
N GLN A 111 4.10 -2.09 -2.08
CA GLN A 111 3.24 -1.56 -3.12
C GLN A 111 3.88 -0.37 -3.79
N HIS A 112 3.91 -0.33 -5.11
CA HIS A 112 4.35 0.85 -5.84
C HIS A 112 3.42 2.03 -5.54
N LEU A 113 4.01 3.18 -5.20
CA LEU A 113 3.30 4.43 -5.01
C LEU A 113 3.49 5.27 -6.28
N PRO A 114 2.50 5.34 -7.19
CA PRO A 114 2.63 6.08 -8.43
C PRO A 114 2.93 7.56 -8.19
N ALA A 115 3.72 8.17 -9.08
CA ALA A 115 3.91 9.61 -9.06
C ALA A 115 2.56 10.30 -9.26
N GLY A 116 2.33 11.42 -8.54
CA GLY A 116 1.07 12.15 -8.59
C GLY A 116 0.65 12.66 -7.23
N LYS A 117 -0.63 12.93 -7.04
CA LYS A 117 -1.18 13.60 -5.86
C LYS A 117 -2.30 12.80 -5.19
N PRO A 118 -2.53 12.98 -3.88
CA PRO A 118 -3.68 12.40 -3.19
C PRO A 118 -5.00 12.85 -3.82
N PHE A 119 -6.06 12.07 -3.64
CA PHE A 119 -7.42 12.40 -4.11
C PHE A 119 -7.86 13.80 -3.65
N ALA A 120 -7.69 14.12 -2.38
CA ALA A 120 -8.07 15.43 -1.82
C ALA A 120 -7.38 16.61 -2.52
N GLU A 121 -6.12 16.46 -2.93
CA GLU A 121 -5.41 17.49 -3.68
C GLU A 121 -5.90 17.55 -5.12
N ALA A 122 -6.25 16.42 -5.72
CA ALA A 122 -6.81 16.37 -7.07
C ALA A 122 -8.15 17.12 -7.16
N LEU A 123 -9.01 17.04 -6.14
CA LEU A 123 -10.28 17.79 -6.06
C LEU A 123 -10.10 19.31 -6.21
N HIS A 124 -8.97 19.85 -5.77
CA HIS A 124 -8.68 21.29 -5.84
C HIS A 124 -7.93 21.73 -7.10
N THR A 125 -7.39 20.79 -7.85
CA THR A 125 -6.41 21.09 -8.92
C THR A 125 -6.80 20.54 -10.28
N GLU A 126 -7.77 19.64 -10.35
CA GLU A 126 -8.25 19.04 -11.59
C GLU A 126 -9.72 19.42 -11.86
N PRO A 127 -10.16 19.50 -13.13
CA PRO A 127 -11.56 19.70 -13.46
C PRO A 127 -12.43 18.53 -12.96
N ALA A 128 -13.60 18.84 -12.40
CA ALA A 128 -14.54 17.86 -11.86
C ALA A 128 -14.93 16.80 -12.91
N GLU A 129 -15.24 17.20 -14.13
CA GLU A 129 -15.59 16.29 -15.24
C GLU A 129 -14.50 15.23 -15.49
N ARG A 130 -13.23 15.64 -15.36
CA ARG A 130 -12.09 14.73 -15.54
C ARG A 130 -11.96 13.73 -14.40
N LEU A 131 -12.23 14.18 -13.17
CA LEU A 131 -12.21 13.31 -12.00
C LEU A 131 -13.37 12.30 -12.03
N LEU A 132 -14.57 12.75 -12.41
CA LEU A 132 -15.75 11.89 -12.56
C LEU A 132 -15.51 10.80 -13.63
N ALA A 133 -15.01 11.19 -14.80
CA ALA A 133 -14.67 10.23 -15.86
C ALA A 133 -13.60 9.21 -15.43
N ALA A 134 -12.63 9.64 -14.63
CA ALA A 134 -11.59 8.74 -14.12
C ALA A 134 -12.10 7.80 -13.03
N LEU A 135 -13.07 8.20 -12.20
CA LEU A 135 -13.73 7.31 -11.23
C LEU A 135 -14.56 6.24 -11.95
N ASP A 136 -15.36 6.63 -12.95
CA ASP A 136 -16.14 5.69 -13.78
C ASP A 136 -15.23 4.67 -14.49
N THR A 137 -14.12 5.16 -15.05
CA THR A 137 -13.10 4.29 -15.68
C THR A 137 -12.50 3.30 -14.68
N LEU A 138 -12.17 3.76 -13.46
CA LEU A 138 -11.64 2.90 -12.42
C LEU A 138 -12.67 1.85 -11.98
N GLU A 139 -13.92 2.26 -11.74
CA GLU A 139 -14.99 1.34 -11.35
C GLU A 139 -15.19 0.24 -12.38
N THR A 140 -15.26 0.62 -13.67
CA THR A 140 -15.37 -0.32 -14.78
C THR A 140 -14.20 -1.29 -14.82
N ALA A 141 -12.98 -0.79 -14.72
CA ALA A 141 -11.78 -1.62 -14.72
C ALA A 141 -11.74 -2.62 -13.53
N LEU A 142 -12.09 -2.18 -12.32
CA LEU A 142 -12.11 -3.08 -11.16
C LEU A 142 -13.18 -4.16 -11.31
N ARG A 143 -14.34 -3.82 -11.90
CA ARG A 143 -15.41 -4.78 -12.21
C ARG A 143 -14.97 -5.82 -13.24
N GLU A 144 -14.33 -5.40 -14.34
CA GLU A 144 -13.81 -6.28 -15.38
C GLU A 144 -12.72 -7.23 -14.86
N LEU A 145 -11.89 -6.75 -13.93
CA LEU A 145 -10.87 -7.56 -13.27
C LEU A 145 -11.44 -8.50 -12.19
N ASN A 146 -12.76 -8.41 -11.90
CA ASN A 146 -13.37 -9.05 -10.73
C ASN A 146 -12.61 -8.74 -9.43
N PHE A 147 -12.09 -7.53 -9.31
CA PHE A 147 -11.31 -7.08 -8.16
C PHE A 147 -12.16 -6.21 -7.25
N SER A 148 -12.28 -6.62 -5.99
CA SER A 148 -12.88 -5.84 -4.92
C SER A 148 -11.79 -5.29 -4.00
N HIS A 149 -11.72 -3.99 -3.88
CA HIS A 149 -10.75 -3.32 -3.00
C HIS A 149 -11.14 -3.46 -1.52
N ASN A 150 -12.45 -3.44 -1.20
CA ASN A 150 -13.08 -3.53 0.13
C ASN A 150 -12.67 -2.45 1.14
N ASN A 151 -11.88 -1.50 0.74
CA ASN A 151 -11.49 -0.34 1.56
C ASN A 151 -11.23 0.87 0.65
N LEU A 152 -12.01 0.96 -0.43
CA LEU A 152 -11.89 2.07 -1.38
C LEU A 152 -12.43 3.35 -0.71
N ARG A 153 -11.61 4.40 -0.69
CA ARG A 153 -11.93 5.71 -0.12
C ARG A 153 -10.93 6.74 -0.59
N ALA A 154 -11.23 8.02 -0.45
CA ALA A 154 -10.37 9.14 -0.85
C ALA A 154 -8.90 8.98 -0.39
N GLY A 155 -8.66 8.58 0.87
CA GLY A 155 -7.31 8.37 1.42
C GLY A 155 -6.55 7.17 0.82
N ASN A 156 -7.22 6.33 0.04
CA ASN A 156 -6.65 5.17 -0.65
C ASN A 156 -6.61 5.34 -2.18
N LEU A 157 -6.86 6.55 -2.68
CA LEU A 157 -6.77 6.87 -4.10
C LEU A 157 -5.68 7.89 -4.37
N ARG A 158 -4.93 7.67 -5.44
CA ARG A 158 -3.91 8.57 -5.94
C ARG A 158 -4.21 8.96 -7.39
N TRP A 159 -4.23 10.24 -7.66
CA TRP A 159 -4.32 10.78 -9.01
C TRP A 159 -2.95 10.72 -9.69
N SER A 160 -2.84 9.97 -10.76
CA SER A 160 -1.59 9.74 -11.48
C SER A 160 -1.84 9.64 -12.99
N GLY A 161 -1.21 10.50 -13.77
CA GLY A 161 -1.29 10.42 -15.24
C GLY A 161 -2.71 10.52 -15.81
N GLY A 162 -3.61 11.25 -15.15
CA GLY A 162 -5.00 11.44 -15.63
C GLY A 162 -5.97 10.32 -15.22
N ARG A 163 -5.59 9.47 -14.27
CA ARG A 163 -6.42 8.37 -13.75
C ARG A 163 -6.26 8.22 -12.24
N PHE A 164 -7.20 7.56 -11.60
CA PHE A 164 -7.06 7.14 -10.21
C PHE A 164 -6.42 5.75 -10.12
N VAL A 165 -5.48 5.61 -9.18
CA VAL A 165 -4.83 4.35 -8.83
C VAL A 165 -5.12 4.06 -7.36
N PRO A 166 -5.79 2.95 -7.05
CA PRO A 166 -6.05 2.57 -5.66
C PRO A 166 -4.78 2.07 -4.97
N LEU A 167 -4.72 2.25 -3.67
CA LEU A 167 -3.62 1.86 -2.80
C LEU A 167 -4.13 1.03 -1.63
N ARG A 168 -3.24 0.30 -0.94
CA ARG A 168 -3.56 -0.50 0.27
C ARG A 168 -4.50 -1.66 0.00
N TYR A 169 -4.05 -2.57 -0.84
CA TYR A 169 -4.81 -3.77 -1.27
C TYR A 169 -4.96 -4.85 -0.18
N HIS A 170 -4.73 -4.51 1.09
CA HIS A 170 -4.67 -5.51 2.17
C HIS A 170 -6.00 -6.25 2.41
N ASP A 171 -7.11 -5.61 2.09
CA ASP A 171 -8.47 -6.16 2.23
C ASP A 171 -9.05 -6.60 0.90
N ALA A 172 -8.29 -6.46 -0.19
CA ALA A 172 -8.76 -6.79 -1.52
C ALA A 172 -8.94 -8.30 -1.73
N HIS A 173 -9.89 -8.65 -2.58
CA HIS A 173 -10.09 -10.01 -3.05
C HIS A 173 -10.58 -10.02 -4.50
N PHE A 174 -10.53 -11.18 -5.13
CA PHE A 174 -11.09 -11.42 -6.45
C PHE A 174 -12.43 -12.13 -6.32
N GLY A 175 -13.46 -11.55 -6.91
CA GLY A 175 -14.84 -12.01 -6.84
C GLY A 175 -15.81 -10.90 -7.23
N THR A 176 -17.07 -11.01 -6.80
CA THR A 176 -18.06 -9.94 -7.03
C THR A 176 -17.63 -8.66 -6.35
N SER A 177 -17.64 -7.54 -7.09
CA SER A 177 -17.28 -6.23 -6.57
C SER A 177 -18.18 -5.81 -5.42
N GLY A 178 -17.58 -5.48 -4.27
CA GLY A 178 -18.24 -4.90 -3.11
C GLY A 178 -18.02 -3.39 -2.99
N ASP A 179 -17.43 -2.74 -3.99
CA ASP A 179 -16.98 -1.34 -3.89
C ASP A 179 -18.03 -0.31 -4.38
N GLY A 180 -19.24 -0.70 -4.82
CA GLY A 180 -20.25 0.20 -5.39
C GLY A 180 -20.58 1.38 -4.47
N ALA A 181 -20.92 1.14 -3.21
CA ALA A 181 -21.20 2.21 -2.25
C ALA A 181 -19.98 3.12 -1.98
N ALA A 182 -18.77 2.61 -2.12
CA ALA A 182 -17.56 3.40 -1.99
C ALA A 182 -17.37 4.33 -3.19
N PHE A 183 -17.70 3.89 -4.41
CA PHE A 183 -17.70 4.75 -5.59
C PHE A 183 -18.76 5.83 -5.51
N GLU A 184 -19.99 5.51 -5.08
CA GLU A 184 -21.05 6.51 -4.83
C GLU A 184 -20.54 7.61 -3.89
N SER A 185 -19.95 7.24 -2.75
CA SER A 185 -19.39 8.20 -1.80
C SER A 185 -18.20 9.01 -2.34
N LEU A 186 -17.42 8.48 -3.27
CA LEU A 186 -16.34 9.23 -3.93
C LEU A 186 -16.87 10.20 -4.97
N LEU A 187 -17.92 9.83 -5.72
CA LEU A 187 -18.59 10.69 -6.70
C LEU A 187 -19.24 11.90 -6.03
N GLU A 188 -19.84 11.74 -4.84
CA GLU A 188 -20.42 12.83 -4.06
C GLU A 188 -19.39 13.88 -3.59
N GLN A 189 -18.11 13.55 -3.57
CA GLN A 189 -17.03 14.45 -3.15
C GLN A 189 -16.47 15.30 -4.30
N VAL A 190 -16.74 14.95 -5.55
CA VAL A 190 -16.30 15.64 -6.76
C VAL A 190 -17.33 16.68 -7.19
#